data_f33744219ad73b734fa31ec822fe04e1
#
_entry.id   f33744219ad73b734fa31ec822fe04e1
#
_cell.length_a   1.000
_cell.length_b   1.000
_cell.length_c   1.000
_cell.angle_alpha   90.00
_cell.angle_beta   90.00
_cell.angle_gamma   90.00
#
_symmetry.space_group_name_H-M   'P 1'
#
loop_
_entity.id
_entity.type
_entity.pdbx_description
1 polymer ?
#
loop_
_entity_poly.entity_id
_entity_poly.type
_entity_poly.pdbx_seq_one_letter_code
_entity_poly.pdbx_strand_id
1 'polypeptide(L)'
;MKLSDIEKAVGITKGTFYYHFSSKEEVLKEGLIRYYDMIDKQRTMEFNSITTLREYVDLTIRKMSGIHNYTAKSFNSEIPEVLSLSLLVEVIALFPELKKVTIISKMQRLSKLEQLILEAKKRGELRKDADTSVLAKNILNISAGMINYLVMHQDISYALSSMRSQYEQLYALVSVPSF
;
A
#
# COMPACT_ATOMS: atom_id res chain seq x y z
N MET A 1 17.51 14.20 8.77
CA MET A 1 18.55 13.71 7.82
C MET A 1 19.54 14.81 7.55
N LYS A 2 20.82 14.61 7.80
CA LYS A 2 21.90 15.56 7.50
C LYS A 2 22.46 15.25 6.11
N LEU A 3 23.05 16.26 5.44
CA LEU A 3 23.69 16.06 4.12
C LEU A 3 24.81 15.02 4.21
N SER A 4 25.59 15.04 5.29
CA SER A 4 26.63 14.05 5.56
C SER A 4 26.17 12.60 5.60
N ASP A 5 24.90 12.36 5.92
CA ASP A 5 24.31 11.02 5.93
C ASP A 5 24.05 10.53 4.50
N ILE A 6 23.64 11.45 3.62
CA ILE A 6 23.46 11.18 2.18
C ILE A 6 24.82 10.96 1.53
N GLU A 7 25.81 11.80 1.78
CA GLU A 7 27.17 11.68 1.26
C GLU A 7 27.78 10.31 1.57
N LYS A 8 27.64 9.86 2.81
CA LYS A 8 28.11 8.53 3.25
C LYS A 8 27.34 7.39 2.60
N ALA A 9 26.02 7.51 2.50
CA ALA A 9 25.16 6.43 1.99
C ALA A 9 25.36 6.23 0.47
N VAL A 10 25.59 7.30 -0.28
CA VAL A 10 25.66 7.28 -1.76
C VAL A 10 27.11 7.36 -2.28
N GLY A 11 28.07 7.69 -1.42
CA GLY A 11 29.49 7.82 -1.81
C GLY A 11 29.78 9.06 -2.67
N ILE A 12 28.98 10.13 -2.54
CA ILE A 12 29.16 11.39 -3.27
C ILE A 12 29.71 12.48 -2.39
N THR A 13 30.38 13.48 -2.97
CA THR A 13 30.85 14.66 -2.27
C THR A 13 29.77 15.74 -2.22
N LYS A 14 29.92 16.69 -1.29
CA LYS A 14 29.07 17.88 -1.18
C LYS A 14 29.00 18.68 -2.51
N GLY A 15 30.12 18.79 -3.21
CA GLY A 15 30.16 19.46 -4.53
C GLY A 15 29.34 18.73 -5.57
N THR A 16 29.47 17.39 -5.66
CA THR A 16 28.68 16.56 -6.56
C THR A 16 27.18 16.62 -6.21
N PHE A 17 26.85 16.66 -4.91
CA PHE A 17 25.46 16.81 -4.46
C PHE A 17 24.84 18.09 -5.01
N TYR A 18 25.46 19.25 -4.75
CA TYR A 18 24.92 20.56 -5.18
C TYR A 18 25.02 20.83 -6.68
N TYR A 19 25.77 20.02 -7.42
CA TYR A 19 25.74 20.03 -8.88
C TYR A 19 24.42 19.47 -9.43
N HIS A 20 23.84 18.47 -8.77
CA HIS A 20 22.62 17.79 -9.21
C HIS A 20 21.35 18.27 -8.52
N PHE A 21 21.44 18.75 -7.27
CA PHE A 21 20.29 19.10 -6.45
C PHE A 21 20.51 20.43 -5.73
N SER A 22 19.51 21.29 -5.75
CA SER A 22 19.56 22.60 -5.10
C SER A 22 19.44 22.49 -3.58
N SER A 23 18.81 21.42 -3.07
CA SER A 23 18.59 21.20 -1.64
C SER A 23 18.41 19.71 -1.30
N LYS A 24 18.51 19.38 -0.01
CA LYS A 24 18.21 18.03 0.49
C LYS A 24 16.72 17.68 0.37
N GLU A 25 15.85 18.67 0.41
CA GLU A 25 14.41 18.53 0.21
C GLU A 25 14.10 18.11 -1.22
N GLU A 26 14.83 18.65 -2.20
CA GLU A 26 14.72 18.23 -3.60
C GLU A 26 15.12 16.78 -3.81
N VAL A 27 16.21 16.33 -3.19
CA VAL A 27 16.60 14.90 -3.23
C VAL A 27 15.53 14.01 -2.62
N LEU A 28 14.99 14.41 -1.47
CA LEU A 28 13.91 13.67 -0.82
C LEU A 28 12.69 13.56 -1.74
N LYS A 29 12.29 14.67 -2.34
CA LYS A 29 11.17 14.73 -3.28
C LYS A 29 11.38 13.80 -4.49
N GLU A 30 12.51 13.92 -5.18
CA GLU A 30 12.84 13.07 -6.33
C GLU A 30 12.93 11.59 -5.95
N GLY A 31 13.54 11.28 -4.82
CA GLY A 31 13.61 9.92 -4.29
C GLY A 31 12.23 9.34 -4.03
N LEU A 32 11.32 10.12 -3.44
CA LEU A 32 9.95 9.69 -3.17
C LEU A 32 9.12 9.53 -4.44
N ILE A 33 9.25 10.44 -5.41
CA ILE A 33 8.58 10.31 -6.71
C ILE A 33 8.99 8.98 -7.39
N ARG A 34 10.30 8.71 -7.45
CA ARG A 34 10.81 7.45 -8.03
C ARG A 34 10.37 6.21 -7.26
N TYR A 35 10.36 6.29 -5.95
CA TYR A 35 9.91 5.20 -5.09
C TYR A 35 8.43 4.87 -5.32
N TYR A 36 7.56 5.88 -5.36
CA TYR A 36 6.14 5.68 -5.64
C TYR A 36 5.88 5.19 -7.06
N ASP A 37 6.60 5.71 -8.06
CA ASP A 37 6.49 5.24 -9.45
C ASP A 37 6.90 3.77 -9.59
N MET A 38 7.98 3.37 -8.93
CA MET A 38 8.44 1.97 -8.89
C MET A 38 7.39 1.06 -8.25
N ILE A 39 6.85 1.45 -7.08
CA ILE A 39 5.79 0.69 -6.39
C ILE A 39 4.52 0.59 -7.25
N ASP A 40 4.12 1.66 -7.90
CA ASP A 40 2.91 1.66 -8.73
C ASP A 40 3.08 0.80 -9.98
N LYS A 41 4.25 0.82 -10.63
CA LYS A 41 4.56 -0.07 -11.75
C LYS A 41 4.53 -1.54 -11.34
N GLN A 42 5.21 -1.90 -10.26
CA GLN A 42 5.20 -3.26 -9.75
C GLN A 42 3.78 -3.70 -9.37
N ARG A 43 3.04 -2.85 -8.68
CA ARG A 43 1.66 -3.11 -8.27
C ARG A 43 0.73 -3.30 -9.47
N THR A 44 0.87 -2.48 -10.50
CA THR A 44 0.07 -2.58 -11.73
C THR A 44 0.30 -3.91 -12.44
N MET A 45 1.56 -4.35 -12.57
CA MET A 45 1.88 -5.66 -13.17
C MET A 45 1.21 -6.82 -12.41
N GLU A 46 1.30 -6.80 -11.08
CA GLU A 46 0.73 -7.85 -10.24
C GLU A 46 -0.81 -7.82 -10.25
N PHE A 47 -1.42 -6.63 -10.23
CA PHE A 47 -2.89 -6.50 -10.30
C PHE A 47 -3.46 -6.95 -11.64
N ASN A 48 -2.72 -6.82 -12.73
CA ASN A 48 -3.16 -7.30 -14.03
C ASN A 48 -3.28 -8.84 -14.10
N SER A 49 -2.49 -9.56 -13.32
CA SER A 49 -2.54 -11.02 -13.26
C SER A 49 -3.68 -11.57 -12.38
N ILE A 50 -4.32 -10.73 -11.57
CA ILE A 50 -5.38 -11.13 -10.63
C ILE A 50 -6.72 -11.23 -11.38
N THR A 51 -7.39 -12.36 -11.21
CA THR A 51 -8.69 -12.67 -11.85
C THR A 51 -9.82 -12.81 -10.83
N THR A 52 -9.50 -13.07 -9.56
CA THR A 52 -10.50 -13.27 -8.50
C THR A 52 -10.29 -12.33 -7.33
N LEU A 53 -11.38 -12.08 -6.59
CA LEU A 53 -11.32 -11.29 -5.37
C LEU A 53 -10.45 -11.95 -4.29
N ARG A 54 -10.46 -13.29 -4.22
CA ARG A 54 -9.62 -14.06 -3.28
C ARG A 54 -8.13 -13.87 -3.57
N GLU A 55 -7.73 -13.96 -4.83
CA GLU A 55 -6.34 -13.68 -5.25
C GLU A 55 -5.89 -12.26 -4.87
N TYR A 56 -6.80 -11.27 -5.01
CA TYR A 56 -6.52 -9.90 -4.59
C TYR A 56 -6.22 -9.81 -3.09
N VAL A 57 -7.05 -10.44 -2.26
CA VAL A 57 -6.88 -10.47 -0.80
C VAL A 57 -5.57 -11.15 -0.42
N ASP A 58 -5.31 -12.34 -0.98
CA ASP A 58 -4.09 -13.10 -0.70
C ASP A 58 -2.82 -12.34 -1.13
N LEU A 59 -2.84 -11.68 -2.28
CA LEU A 59 -1.74 -10.82 -2.71
C LEU A 59 -1.52 -9.65 -1.75
N THR A 60 -2.60 -9.01 -1.31
CA THR A 60 -2.53 -7.89 -0.37
C THR A 60 -1.90 -8.32 0.95
N ILE A 61 -2.32 -9.46 1.51
CA ILE A 61 -1.75 -10.01 2.75
C ILE A 61 -0.27 -10.36 2.58
N ARG A 62 0.10 -11.05 1.48
CA ARG A 62 1.51 -11.39 1.19
C ARG A 62 2.39 -10.15 1.07
N LYS A 63 1.92 -9.10 0.40
CA LYS A 63 2.67 -7.85 0.25
C LYS A 63 2.90 -7.15 1.58
N MET A 64 1.87 -7.07 2.42
CA MET A 64 2.02 -6.46 3.74
C MET A 64 3.04 -7.21 4.59
N SER A 65 3.02 -8.55 4.58
CA SER A 65 4.04 -9.36 5.22
C SER A 65 5.44 -9.15 4.61
N GLY A 66 5.55 -9.04 3.30
CA GLY A 66 6.81 -8.80 2.59
C GLY A 66 7.42 -7.43 2.89
N ILE A 67 6.60 -6.39 2.93
CA ILE A 67 7.04 -5.03 3.29
C ILE A 67 7.59 -5.02 4.71
N HIS A 68 6.88 -5.62 5.67
CA HIS A 68 7.34 -5.73 7.04
C HIS A 68 8.71 -6.41 7.12
N ASN A 69 8.88 -7.57 6.52
CA ASN A 69 10.14 -8.30 6.55
C ASN A 69 11.30 -7.53 5.91
N TYR A 70 11.05 -6.83 4.80
CA TYR A 70 12.07 -6.02 4.12
C TYR A 70 12.51 -4.83 4.98
N THR A 71 11.57 -4.10 5.51
CA THR A 71 11.84 -2.88 6.27
C THR A 71 12.46 -3.19 7.65
N ALA A 72 12.02 -4.23 8.32
CA ALA A 72 12.64 -4.71 9.57
C ALA A 72 14.12 -5.04 9.37
N LYS A 73 14.47 -5.69 8.25
CA LYS A 73 15.87 -6.00 7.90
C LYS A 73 16.69 -4.77 7.49
N SER A 74 16.10 -3.87 6.71
CA SER A 74 16.82 -2.74 6.10
C SER A 74 17.09 -1.60 7.08
N PHE A 75 16.18 -1.37 8.01
CA PHE A 75 16.26 -0.21 8.92
C PHE A 75 16.57 -0.59 10.37
N ASN A 76 16.75 -1.86 10.66
CA ASN A 76 16.89 -2.38 12.02
C ASN A 76 15.83 -1.80 12.98
N SER A 77 14.62 -1.64 12.46
CA SER A 77 13.47 -1.00 13.09
C SER A 77 12.37 -2.04 13.26
N GLU A 78 11.81 -2.10 14.45
CA GLU A 78 10.70 -3.01 14.76
C GLU A 78 9.37 -2.54 14.14
N ILE A 79 9.30 -1.30 13.59
CA ILE A 79 8.02 -0.72 13.11
C ILE A 79 8.19 0.04 11.79
N PRO A 80 8.43 -0.67 10.69
CA PRO A 80 8.65 -0.01 9.39
C PRO A 80 7.38 0.60 8.75
N GLU A 81 6.22 -0.02 8.99
CA GLU A 81 4.94 0.42 8.41
C GLU A 81 4.44 1.71 9.06
N VAL A 82 4.69 1.89 10.35
CA VAL A 82 4.41 3.13 11.08
C VAL A 82 5.21 4.28 10.49
N LEU A 83 6.49 4.05 10.22
CA LEU A 83 7.34 5.04 9.57
C LEU A 83 6.82 5.37 8.17
N SER A 84 6.28 4.42 7.43
CA SER A 84 5.78 4.68 6.08
C SER A 84 4.50 5.52 6.06
N LEU A 85 3.59 5.37 7.02
CA LEU A 85 2.39 6.20 7.12
C LEU A 85 2.71 7.60 7.64
N SER A 86 3.49 7.71 8.71
CA SER A 86 3.94 9.00 9.24
C SER A 86 4.75 9.76 8.19
N LEU A 87 5.66 9.06 7.50
CA LEU A 87 6.43 9.61 6.40
C LEU A 87 5.51 10.07 5.25
N LEU A 88 4.48 9.31 4.90
CA LEU A 88 3.53 9.69 3.86
C LEU A 88 2.78 10.98 4.23
N VAL A 89 2.34 11.11 5.46
CA VAL A 89 1.65 12.32 5.95
C VAL A 89 2.58 13.54 5.90
N GLU A 90 3.81 13.40 6.41
CA GLU A 90 4.82 14.46 6.34
C GLU A 90 5.18 14.81 4.89
N VAL A 91 5.36 13.83 4.05
CA VAL A 91 5.68 14.00 2.62
C VAL A 91 4.58 14.74 1.88
N ILE A 92 3.31 14.40 2.12
CA ILE A 92 2.17 15.11 1.51
C ILE A 92 2.08 16.54 2.04
N ALA A 93 2.43 16.78 3.30
CA ALA A 93 2.47 18.13 3.88
C ALA A 93 3.59 18.97 3.27
N LEU A 94 4.78 18.38 3.06
CA LEU A 94 5.94 19.05 2.48
C LEU A 94 5.84 19.20 0.96
N PHE A 95 5.26 18.22 0.27
CA PHE A 95 5.16 18.14 -1.20
C PHE A 95 3.71 17.85 -1.62
N PRO A 96 2.82 18.85 -1.62
CA PRO A 96 1.39 18.65 -1.92
C PRO A 96 1.12 18.02 -3.29
N GLU A 97 2.03 18.17 -4.24
CA GLU A 97 1.95 17.55 -5.58
C GLU A 97 1.96 16.01 -5.53
N LEU A 98 2.62 15.41 -4.54
CA LEU A 98 2.62 13.95 -4.34
C LEU A 98 1.25 13.41 -3.92
N LYS A 99 0.37 14.27 -3.41
CA LYS A 99 -1.02 13.91 -3.12
C LYS A 99 -1.74 13.40 -4.36
N LYS A 100 -1.46 13.97 -5.53
CA LYS A 100 -2.06 13.53 -6.80
C LYS A 100 -1.68 12.09 -7.15
N VAL A 101 -0.41 11.73 -6.97
CA VAL A 101 0.08 10.38 -7.26
C VAL A 101 -0.62 9.35 -6.35
N THR A 102 -0.73 9.65 -5.05
CA THR A 102 -1.39 8.75 -4.10
C THR A 102 -2.89 8.60 -4.36
N ILE A 103 -3.56 9.66 -4.78
CA ILE A 103 -4.98 9.62 -5.16
C ILE A 103 -5.17 8.75 -6.40
N ILE A 104 -4.37 8.95 -7.45
CA ILE A 104 -4.46 8.16 -8.70
C ILE A 104 -4.26 6.67 -8.40
N SER A 105 -3.24 6.32 -7.65
CA SER A 105 -2.97 4.93 -7.24
C SER A 105 -4.16 4.32 -6.46
N LYS A 106 -4.77 5.09 -5.56
CA LYS A 106 -5.97 4.65 -4.83
C LYS A 106 -7.17 4.43 -5.75
N MET A 107 -7.39 5.32 -6.72
CA MET A 107 -8.48 5.20 -7.69
C MET A 107 -8.30 3.97 -8.60
N GLN A 108 -7.09 3.69 -9.06
CA GLN A 108 -6.78 2.50 -9.86
C GLN A 108 -7.08 1.22 -9.10
N ARG A 109 -6.70 1.13 -7.83
CA ARG A 109 -7.01 -0.02 -6.96
C ARG A 109 -8.51 -0.18 -6.75
N LEU A 110 -9.22 0.91 -6.54
CA LEU A 110 -10.68 0.90 -6.38
C LEU A 110 -11.34 0.36 -7.66
N SER A 111 -10.98 0.90 -8.82
CA SER A 111 -11.51 0.47 -10.11
C SER A 111 -11.25 -1.02 -10.38
N LYS A 112 -10.03 -1.51 -10.09
CA LYS A 112 -9.71 -2.94 -10.24
C LYS A 112 -10.57 -3.81 -9.31
N LEU A 113 -10.76 -3.41 -8.06
CA LEU A 113 -11.63 -4.12 -7.12
C LEU A 113 -13.08 -4.16 -7.59
N GLU A 114 -13.60 -3.04 -8.07
CA GLU A 114 -14.95 -2.98 -8.62
C GLU A 114 -15.13 -3.94 -9.81
N GLN A 115 -14.13 -4.03 -10.69
CA GLN A 115 -14.14 -5.00 -11.79
C GLN A 115 -14.15 -6.46 -11.27
N LEU A 116 -13.29 -6.79 -10.30
CA LEU A 116 -13.24 -8.15 -9.72
C LEU A 116 -14.56 -8.53 -9.04
N ILE A 117 -15.20 -7.59 -8.35
CA ILE A 117 -16.50 -7.78 -7.71
C ILE A 117 -17.59 -8.00 -8.76
N LEU A 118 -17.61 -7.21 -9.83
CA LEU A 118 -18.56 -7.38 -10.93
C LEU A 118 -18.42 -8.74 -11.61
N GLU A 119 -17.20 -9.20 -11.86
CA GLU A 119 -16.96 -10.52 -12.40
C GLU A 119 -17.38 -11.66 -11.46
N ALA A 120 -17.11 -11.50 -10.14
CA ALA A 120 -17.58 -12.46 -9.13
C ALA A 120 -19.11 -12.52 -9.07
N LYS A 121 -19.81 -11.40 -9.22
CA LYS A 121 -21.28 -11.38 -9.33
C LYS A 121 -21.79 -12.09 -10.60
N LYS A 122 -21.12 -11.87 -11.73
CA LYS A 122 -21.48 -12.57 -13.00
C LYS A 122 -21.31 -14.08 -12.89
N ARG A 123 -20.28 -14.55 -12.17
CA ARG A 123 -20.07 -15.98 -11.90
C ARG A 123 -21.02 -16.56 -10.84
N GLY A 124 -21.84 -15.73 -10.19
CA GLY A 124 -22.72 -16.17 -9.12
C GLY A 124 -22.03 -16.42 -7.78
N GLU A 125 -20.80 -15.99 -7.62
CA GLU A 125 -20.06 -16.11 -6.35
C GLU A 125 -20.57 -15.11 -5.31
N LEU A 126 -20.91 -13.91 -5.75
CA LEU A 126 -21.40 -12.82 -4.90
C LEU A 126 -22.87 -12.51 -5.21
N ARG A 127 -23.58 -12.09 -4.18
CA ARG A 127 -24.97 -11.65 -4.29
C ARG A 127 -25.08 -10.45 -5.24
N LYS A 128 -26.08 -10.48 -6.09
CA LYS A 128 -26.31 -9.40 -7.09
C LYS A 128 -26.67 -8.07 -6.45
N ASP A 129 -27.33 -8.09 -5.29
CA ASP A 129 -27.76 -6.91 -4.53
C ASP A 129 -26.64 -6.26 -3.71
N ALA A 130 -25.47 -6.89 -3.51
CA ALA A 130 -24.35 -6.28 -2.83
C ALA A 130 -23.86 -5.03 -3.61
N ASP A 131 -23.73 -3.89 -2.93
CA ASP A 131 -23.20 -2.67 -3.55
C ASP A 131 -21.71 -2.83 -3.89
N THR A 132 -21.40 -2.77 -5.19
CA THR A 132 -20.06 -2.99 -5.72
C THR A 132 -19.06 -1.94 -5.20
N SER A 133 -19.44 -0.67 -5.20
CA SER A 133 -18.55 0.42 -4.80
C SER A 133 -18.31 0.43 -3.28
N VAL A 134 -19.37 0.19 -2.50
CA VAL A 134 -19.25 0.07 -1.04
C VAL A 134 -18.39 -1.12 -0.67
N LEU A 135 -18.58 -2.28 -1.30
CA LEU A 135 -17.78 -3.48 -1.04
C LEU A 135 -16.30 -3.25 -1.38
N ALA A 136 -16.00 -2.65 -2.53
CA ALA A 136 -14.63 -2.31 -2.92
C ALA A 136 -13.96 -1.35 -1.93
N LYS A 137 -14.69 -0.33 -1.46
CA LYS A 137 -14.20 0.60 -0.42
C LYS A 137 -13.94 -0.09 0.91
N ASN A 138 -14.84 -1.01 1.33
CA ASN A 138 -14.65 -1.78 2.56
C ASN A 138 -13.39 -2.63 2.50
N ILE A 139 -13.14 -3.32 1.38
CA ILE A 139 -11.91 -4.09 1.16
C ILE A 139 -10.66 -3.21 1.27
N LEU A 140 -10.66 -2.02 0.65
CA LEU A 140 -9.54 -1.08 0.77
C LEU A 140 -9.36 -0.56 2.20
N ASN A 141 -10.44 -0.32 2.92
CA ASN A 141 -10.40 0.20 4.28
C ASN A 141 -9.89 -0.83 5.29
N ILE A 142 -10.14 -2.13 5.08
CA ILE A 142 -9.55 -3.19 5.89
C ILE A 142 -8.01 -3.12 5.83
N SER A 143 -7.44 -2.97 4.62
CA SER A 143 -5.99 -2.81 4.45
C SER A 143 -5.45 -1.54 5.11
N ALA A 144 -6.17 -0.42 4.99
CA ALA A 144 -5.77 0.84 5.62
C ALA A 144 -5.87 0.79 7.14
N GLY A 145 -6.91 0.15 7.68
CA GLY A 145 -7.10 -0.06 9.12
C GLY A 145 -5.98 -0.88 9.75
N MET A 146 -5.42 -1.84 9.01
CA MET A 146 -4.29 -2.62 9.48
C MET A 146 -3.06 -1.78 9.80
N ILE A 147 -2.78 -0.74 8.99
CA ILE A 147 -1.66 0.17 9.25
C ILE A 147 -1.85 0.87 10.59
N ASN A 148 -3.06 1.37 10.89
CA ASN A 148 -3.37 1.96 12.19
C ASN A 148 -3.17 0.96 13.33
N TYR A 149 -3.57 -0.30 13.11
CA TYR A 149 -3.42 -1.36 14.10
C TYR A 149 -1.94 -1.64 14.41
N LEU A 150 -1.08 -1.72 13.38
CA LEU A 150 0.36 -1.88 13.55
C LEU A 150 1.00 -0.72 14.31
N VAL A 151 0.54 0.53 14.06
CA VAL A 151 0.97 1.71 14.82
C VAL A 151 0.72 1.54 16.31
N MET A 152 -0.46 1.00 16.66
CA MET A 152 -0.91 0.95 18.06
C MET A 152 -0.38 -0.26 18.82
N HIS A 153 -0.26 -1.42 18.17
CA HIS A 153 -0.03 -2.70 18.82
C HIS A 153 1.30 -3.38 18.47
N GLN A 154 1.98 -2.92 17.41
CA GLN A 154 3.29 -3.41 16.98
C GLN A 154 3.36 -4.94 16.75
N ASP A 155 2.23 -5.59 16.51
CA ASP A 155 2.12 -7.04 16.28
C ASP A 155 1.64 -7.31 14.86
N ILE A 156 2.60 -7.62 13.97
CA ILE A 156 2.33 -7.93 12.57
C ILE A 156 1.53 -9.23 12.42
N SER A 157 1.78 -10.23 13.23
CA SER A 157 1.09 -11.52 13.14
C SER A 157 -0.39 -11.37 13.47
N TYR A 158 -0.70 -10.64 14.53
CA TYR A 158 -2.07 -10.30 14.88
C TYR A 158 -2.73 -9.43 13.81
N ALA A 159 -2.06 -8.41 13.31
CA ALA A 159 -2.58 -7.53 12.26
C ALA A 159 -2.93 -8.30 10.99
N LEU A 160 -2.05 -9.20 10.52
CA LEU A 160 -2.29 -10.02 9.33
C LEU A 160 -3.43 -11.02 9.54
N SER A 161 -3.51 -11.67 10.71
CA SER A 161 -4.60 -12.60 11.04
C SER A 161 -5.94 -11.87 11.15
N SER A 162 -5.95 -10.72 11.80
CA SER A 162 -7.15 -9.86 11.91
C SER A 162 -7.63 -9.39 10.54
N MET A 163 -6.72 -8.96 9.67
CA MET A 163 -7.05 -8.56 8.30
C MET A 163 -7.68 -9.72 7.52
N ARG A 164 -7.10 -10.92 7.61
CA ARG A 164 -7.65 -12.12 6.96
C ARG A 164 -9.05 -12.42 7.46
N SER A 165 -9.26 -12.45 8.77
CA SER A 165 -10.58 -12.70 9.37
C SER A 165 -11.63 -11.67 8.94
N GLN A 166 -11.26 -10.39 8.85
CA GLN A 166 -12.17 -9.34 8.37
C GLN A 166 -12.56 -9.55 6.91
N TYR A 167 -11.62 -9.93 6.04
CA TYR A 167 -11.92 -10.24 4.64
C TYR A 167 -12.82 -11.48 4.51
N GLU A 168 -12.52 -12.54 5.26
CA GLU A 168 -13.32 -13.77 5.23
C GLU A 168 -14.76 -13.51 5.70
N GLN A 169 -14.93 -12.74 6.77
CA GLN A 169 -16.25 -12.36 7.26
C GLN A 169 -17.00 -11.48 6.26
N LEU A 170 -16.33 -10.46 5.70
CA LEU A 170 -16.92 -9.61 4.68
C LEU A 170 -17.34 -10.42 3.44
N TYR A 171 -16.50 -11.35 3.00
CA TYR A 171 -16.80 -12.22 1.88
C TYR A 171 -18.00 -13.14 2.18
N ALA A 172 -18.06 -13.74 3.36
CA ALA A 172 -19.17 -14.59 3.79
C ALA A 172 -20.52 -13.84 3.81
N LEU A 173 -20.51 -12.57 4.20
CA LEU A 173 -21.72 -11.73 4.22
C LEU A 173 -22.28 -11.42 2.83
N VAL A 174 -21.45 -11.42 1.80
CA VAL A 174 -21.83 -11.04 0.42
C VAL A 174 -21.83 -12.20 -0.56
N SER A 175 -21.31 -13.36 -0.17
CA SER A 175 -21.32 -14.57 -1.02
C SER A 175 -22.72 -15.17 -1.12
N VAL A 176 -22.98 -15.85 -2.24
CA VAL A 176 -24.17 -16.66 -2.40
C VAL A 176 -23.97 -17.96 -1.59
N PRO A 177 -24.93 -18.34 -0.71
CA PRO A 177 -24.82 -19.60 0.02
C PRO A 177 -24.63 -20.76 -0.93
N SER A 178 -23.61 -21.60 -0.69
CA SER A 178 -23.48 -22.90 -1.36
C SER A 178 -24.56 -23.81 -0.82
N PHE A 179 -25.51 -24.21 -1.66
CA PHE A 179 -26.49 -25.25 -1.34
C PHE A 179 -25.84 -26.61 -1.32
#